data_4d3d004858a017467a9edf093d084fa8
#
_entry.id   4d3d004858a017467a9edf093d084fa8
#
_cell.length_a   1.000
_cell.length_b   1.000
_cell.length_c   1.000
_cell.angle_alpha   90.00
_cell.angle_beta   90.00
_cell.angle_gamma   90.00
#
_symmetry.space_group_name_H-M   'P 1'
#
loop_
_entity.id
_entity.type
_entity.pdbx_description
1 polymer ?
#
loop_
_entity_poly.entity_id
_entity_poly.type
_entity_poly.pdbx_seq_one_letter_code
_entity_poly.pdbx_strand_id
1 'polypeptide(L)'
;EEAVEEPVPAVAVTGEVERDLLKFIEDSLVPLASAGRELDSYNRFGLTLFFAGAGEYLASRDGVAPDALRALLSAHVQLLGHTADMARGFCANIDEYLLYPKYFHMYETGRSAVVTYLQSPDSGTGAVEAMDFWNEPAAATPNHEKEFVAVLFTDIVGSTVLTQERGDDAAQLVVHAHNDIVRDALSLHGGREIKHTGDGIMATFSQITSAVDGVIAIQ
;
A
#
# COMPACT_ATOMS: atom_id res chain seq x y z
N GLU A 1 -6.57 -2.00 40.05
CA GLU A 1 -5.23 -2.41 39.58
C GLU A 1 -5.37 -2.72 38.09
N GLU A 2 -5.20 -1.67 37.23
CA GLU A 2 -5.18 -1.83 35.77
C GLU A 2 -3.87 -2.52 35.38
N ALA A 3 -3.99 -3.69 34.76
CA ALA A 3 -2.87 -4.38 34.18
C ALA A 3 -2.33 -3.53 33.00
N VAL A 4 -1.15 -2.97 33.17
CA VAL A 4 -0.40 -2.33 32.09
C VAL A 4 0.07 -3.47 31.16
N GLU A 5 -0.56 -3.60 30.01
CA GLU A 5 -0.08 -4.49 28.94
C GLU A 5 1.32 -4.04 28.54
N GLU A 6 2.31 -4.89 28.76
CA GLU A 6 3.66 -4.66 28.25
C GLU A 6 3.65 -4.61 26.74
N PRO A 7 4.30 -3.63 26.09
CA PRO A 7 4.35 -3.54 24.64
C PRO A 7 5.04 -4.79 24.06
N VAL A 8 4.35 -5.47 23.15
CA VAL A 8 4.88 -6.63 22.42
C VAL A 8 6.15 -6.22 21.67
N PRO A 9 7.27 -6.92 21.79
CA PRO A 9 8.51 -6.51 21.14
C PRO A 9 8.35 -6.52 19.61
N ALA A 10 8.83 -5.49 18.95
CA ALA A 10 8.71 -5.26 17.49
C ALA A 10 9.12 -6.46 16.62
N VAL A 11 10.06 -7.28 17.09
CA VAL A 11 10.52 -8.51 16.41
C VAL A 11 9.43 -9.60 16.38
N ALA A 12 8.60 -9.70 17.42
CA ALA A 12 7.51 -10.69 17.48
C ALA A 12 6.37 -10.28 16.52
N VAL A 13 6.05 -9.01 16.44
CA VAL A 13 5.02 -8.44 15.54
C VAL A 13 5.41 -8.66 14.08
N THR A 14 6.68 -8.42 13.72
CA THR A 14 7.17 -8.68 12.35
C THR A 14 7.05 -10.16 11.98
N GLY A 15 7.29 -11.08 12.92
CA GLY A 15 7.17 -12.53 12.67
C GLY A 15 5.72 -12.99 12.46
N GLU A 16 4.72 -12.30 13.01
CA GLU A 16 3.30 -12.59 12.74
C GLU A 16 2.89 -12.11 11.36
N VAL A 17 3.25 -10.90 11.00
CA VAL A 17 3.01 -10.35 9.65
C VAL A 17 3.67 -11.22 8.58
N GLU A 18 4.91 -11.67 8.83
CA GLU A 18 5.64 -12.55 7.92
C GLU A 18 4.89 -13.88 7.70
N ARG A 19 4.44 -14.51 8.77
CA ARG A 19 3.71 -15.77 8.71
C ARG A 19 2.37 -15.64 7.99
N ASP A 20 1.59 -14.60 8.31
CA ASP A 20 0.29 -14.34 7.69
C ASP A 20 0.45 -14.04 6.20
N LEU A 21 1.45 -13.24 5.82
CA LEU A 21 1.75 -12.93 4.43
C LEU A 21 2.21 -14.18 3.67
N LEU A 22 3.14 -14.95 4.23
CA LEU A 22 3.63 -16.18 3.61
C LEU A 22 2.49 -17.16 3.36
N LYS A 23 1.64 -17.37 4.36
CA LYS A 23 0.48 -18.24 4.23
C LYS A 23 -0.48 -17.76 3.15
N PHE A 24 -0.77 -16.46 3.10
CA PHE A 24 -1.62 -15.87 2.07
C PHE A 24 -1.03 -16.05 0.67
N ILE A 25 0.28 -15.90 0.50
CA ILE A 25 0.99 -16.14 -0.78
C ILE A 25 0.87 -17.62 -1.18
N GLU A 26 1.18 -18.55 -0.28
CA GLU A 26 1.13 -19.98 -0.55
C GLU A 26 -0.29 -20.44 -0.93
N ASP A 27 -1.30 -20.01 -0.18
CA ASP A 27 -2.71 -20.32 -0.45
C ASP A 27 -3.22 -19.65 -1.75
N SER A 28 -2.59 -18.59 -2.22
CA SER A 28 -2.89 -17.95 -3.50
C SER A 28 -2.28 -18.70 -4.69
N LEU A 29 -1.09 -19.26 -4.54
CA LEU A 29 -0.36 -19.89 -5.65
C LEU A 29 -0.98 -21.26 -6.05
N VAL A 30 -1.59 -21.97 -5.11
CA VAL A 30 -2.21 -23.29 -5.38
C VAL A 30 -3.38 -23.18 -6.38
N PRO A 31 -4.40 -22.31 -6.19
CA PRO A 31 -5.48 -22.15 -7.16
C PRO A 31 -5.00 -21.57 -8.50
N LEU A 32 -4.00 -20.69 -8.51
CA LEU A 32 -3.42 -20.15 -9.74
C LEU A 32 -2.77 -21.25 -10.59
N ALA A 33 -1.99 -22.12 -9.96
CA ALA A 33 -1.40 -23.29 -10.63
C ALA A 33 -2.47 -24.25 -11.14
N SER A 34 -3.53 -24.50 -10.37
CA SER A 34 -4.66 -25.34 -10.75
C SER A 34 -5.47 -24.77 -11.90
N ALA A 35 -5.56 -23.44 -12.00
CA ALA A 35 -6.20 -22.74 -13.12
C ALA A 35 -5.34 -22.69 -14.39
N GLY A 36 -4.14 -23.28 -14.36
CA GLY A 36 -3.21 -23.29 -15.51
C GLY A 36 -2.65 -21.92 -15.84
N ARG A 37 -2.61 -20.99 -14.88
CA ARG A 37 -2.07 -19.65 -15.09
C ARG A 37 -0.54 -19.70 -15.15
N GLU A 38 0.00 -19.29 -16.30
CA GLU A 38 1.44 -19.21 -16.49
C GLU A 38 2.02 -18.01 -15.74
N LEU A 39 3.05 -18.25 -14.93
CA LEU A 39 3.76 -17.20 -14.20
C LEU A 39 4.91 -16.64 -15.06
N ASP A 40 4.57 -16.04 -16.21
CA ASP A 40 5.52 -15.25 -16.99
C ASP A 40 5.90 -13.95 -16.24
N SER A 41 6.80 -13.15 -16.82
CA SER A 41 7.29 -11.93 -16.17
C SER A 41 6.18 -10.89 -15.93
N TYR A 42 5.20 -10.81 -16.82
CA TYR A 42 4.07 -9.89 -16.72
C TYR A 42 3.12 -10.31 -15.59
N ASN A 43 2.78 -11.59 -15.51
CA ASN A 43 1.91 -12.13 -14.47
C ASN A 43 2.58 -12.09 -13.09
N ARG A 44 3.88 -12.35 -13.01
CA ARG A 44 4.65 -12.20 -11.77
C ARG A 44 4.62 -10.77 -11.26
N PHE A 45 4.75 -9.78 -12.14
CA PHE A 45 4.69 -8.39 -11.76
C PHE A 45 3.31 -8.01 -11.18
N GLY A 46 2.22 -8.44 -11.82
CA GLY A 46 0.86 -8.23 -11.32
C GLY A 46 0.65 -8.85 -9.94
N LEU A 47 1.09 -10.12 -9.75
CA LEU A 47 1.02 -10.78 -8.44
C LEU A 47 1.91 -10.11 -7.39
N THR A 48 3.05 -9.56 -7.78
CA THR A 48 3.91 -8.82 -6.85
C THR A 48 3.21 -7.58 -6.31
N LEU A 49 2.48 -6.84 -7.16
CA LEU A 49 1.65 -5.72 -6.73
C LEU A 49 0.52 -6.18 -5.78
N PHE A 50 -0.15 -7.27 -6.12
CA PHE A 50 -1.21 -7.86 -5.30
C PHE A 50 -0.69 -8.23 -3.90
N PHE A 51 0.41 -8.95 -3.80
CA PHE A 51 0.99 -9.31 -2.50
C PHE A 51 1.60 -8.13 -1.76
N ALA A 52 2.08 -7.11 -2.47
CA ALA A 52 2.55 -5.88 -1.83
C ALA A 52 1.41 -5.14 -1.11
N GLY A 53 0.22 -5.08 -1.73
CA GLY A 53 -0.97 -4.53 -1.07
C GLY A 53 -1.42 -5.32 0.15
N ALA A 54 -1.40 -6.66 0.05
CA ALA A 54 -1.69 -7.54 1.19
C ALA A 54 -0.71 -7.34 2.35
N GLY A 55 0.59 -7.27 2.04
CA GLY A 55 1.65 -7.05 3.03
C GLY A 55 1.55 -5.69 3.71
N GLU A 56 1.20 -4.64 2.95
CA GLU A 56 0.99 -3.30 3.51
C GLU A 56 -0.18 -3.28 4.51
N TYR A 57 -1.29 -3.92 4.17
CA TYR A 57 -2.41 -4.04 5.11
C TYR A 57 -1.99 -4.74 6.41
N LEU A 58 -1.31 -5.89 6.31
CA LEU A 58 -0.86 -6.64 7.48
C LEU A 58 0.12 -5.82 8.33
N ALA A 59 1.07 -5.14 7.70
CA ALA A 59 2.04 -4.29 8.38
C ALA A 59 1.37 -3.09 9.08
N SER A 60 0.41 -2.45 8.41
CA SER A 60 -0.35 -1.33 8.97
C SER A 60 -1.20 -1.75 10.16
N ARG A 61 -1.87 -2.93 10.07
CA ARG A 61 -2.66 -3.51 11.16
C ARG A 61 -1.82 -3.72 12.42
N ASP A 62 -0.61 -4.21 12.25
CA ASP A 62 0.25 -4.66 13.36
C ASP A 62 1.36 -3.64 13.69
N GLY A 63 1.34 -2.44 13.10
CA GLY A 63 2.27 -1.36 13.40
C GLY A 63 3.72 -1.63 12.98
N VAL A 64 3.93 -2.43 11.92
CA VAL A 64 5.27 -2.74 11.38
C VAL A 64 5.80 -1.55 10.59
N ALA A 65 7.05 -1.16 10.86
CA ALA A 65 7.69 -0.04 10.19
C ALA A 65 7.85 -0.27 8.66
N PRO A 66 7.76 0.78 7.82
CA PRO A 66 7.85 0.66 6.36
C PRO A 66 9.11 -0.04 5.85
N ASP A 67 10.26 0.19 6.48
CA ASP A 67 11.52 -0.44 6.07
C ASP A 67 11.53 -1.95 6.37
N ALA A 68 10.93 -2.38 7.48
CA ALA A 68 10.77 -3.78 7.81
C ALA A 68 9.80 -4.46 6.83
N LEU A 69 8.72 -3.79 6.43
CA LEU A 69 7.82 -4.27 5.39
C LEU A 69 8.54 -4.42 4.04
N ARG A 70 9.34 -3.44 3.62
CA ARG A 70 10.11 -3.53 2.37
C ARG A 70 11.08 -4.72 2.36
N ALA A 71 11.76 -4.95 3.48
CA ALA A 71 12.64 -6.10 3.63
C ALA A 71 11.88 -7.42 3.51
N LEU A 72 10.72 -7.52 4.18
CA LEU A 72 9.84 -8.68 4.16
C LEU A 72 9.27 -8.94 2.75
N LEU A 73 8.75 -7.92 2.07
CA LEU A 73 8.27 -8.03 0.69
C LEU A 73 9.40 -8.46 -0.25
N SER A 74 10.59 -7.87 -0.15
CA SER A 74 11.74 -8.24 -0.97
C SER A 74 12.15 -9.71 -0.79
N ALA A 75 11.99 -10.27 0.40
CA ALA A 75 12.24 -11.69 0.64
C ALA A 75 11.15 -12.58 0.02
N HIS A 76 9.88 -12.23 0.20
CA HIS A 76 8.76 -13.11 -0.16
C HIS A 76 8.36 -13.05 -1.64
N VAL A 77 8.54 -11.90 -2.33
CA VAL A 77 8.30 -11.85 -3.78
C VAL A 77 9.27 -12.71 -4.59
N GLN A 78 10.39 -13.13 -4.00
CA GLN A 78 11.29 -14.11 -4.61
C GLN A 78 10.62 -15.49 -4.77
N LEU A 79 9.61 -15.82 -3.98
CA LEU A 79 8.79 -17.04 -4.15
C LEU A 79 8.06 -17.07 -5.50
N LEU A 80 7.83 -15.90 -6.11
CA LEU A 80 7.30 -15.80 -7.47
C LEU A 80 8.36 -16.02 -8.57
N GLY A 81 9.61 -16.31 -8.19
CA GLY A 81 10.72 -16.52 -9.11
C GLY A 81 11.44 -15.24 -9.55
N HIS A 82 11.29 -14.15 -8.81
CA HIS A 82 12.12 -12.94 -9.00
C HIS A 82 13.52 -13.17 -8.43
N THR A 83 14.53 -12.55 -9.08
CA THR A 83 15.87 -12.45 -8.47
C THR A 83 15.83 -11.46 -7.30
N ALA A 84 16.79 -11.56 -6.38
CA ALA A 84 16.89 -10.63 -5.26
C ALA A 84 17.05 -9.17 -5.71
N ASP A 85 17.73 -8.92 -6.84
CA ASP A 85 17.87 -7.58 -7.40
C ASP A 85 16.56 -7.04 -7.95
N MET A 86 15.78 -7.86 -8.64
CA MET A 86 14.44 -7.49 -9.12
C MET A 86 13.48 -7.19 -7.95
N ALA A 87 13.51 -8.01 -6.92
CA ALA A 87 12.69 -7.82 -5.73
C ALA A 87 13.04 -6.50 -5.01
N ARG A 88 14.32 -6.20 -4.83
CA ARG A 88 14.77 -4.91 -4.26
C ARG A 88 14.38 -3.73 -5.13
N GLY A 89 14.59 -3.83 -6.45
CA GLY A 89 14.21 -2.80 -7.41
C GLY A 89 12.71 -2.52 -7.40
N PHE A 90 11.87 -3.57 -7.31
CA PHE A 90 10.43 -3.42 -7.17
C PHE A 90 10.06 -2.65 -5.88
N CYS A 91 10.57 -3.09 -4.74
CA CYS A 91 10.27 -2.43 -3.46
C CYS A 91 10.77 -0.97 -3.37
N ALA A 92 11.86 -0.64 -4.08
CA ALA A 92 12.36 0.74 -4.14
C ALA A 92 11.48 1.66 -4.99
N ASN A 93 10.80 1.12 -6.02
CA ASN A 93 10.03 1.90 -6.98
C ASN A 93 8.50 1.67 -6.87
N ILE A 94 8.03 1.01 -5.82
CA ILE A 94 6.61 0.68 -5.67
C ILE A 94 5.72 1.92 -5.72
N ASP A 95 6.14 3.01 -5.11
CA ASP A 95 5.40 4.28 -5.10
C ASP A 95 5.18 4.82 -6.52
N GLU A 96 6.18 4.66 -7.42
CA GLU A 96 6.06 5.07 -8.83
C GLU A 96 5.10 4.15 -9.61
N TYR A 97 5.14 2.84 -9.32
CA TYR A 97 4.20 1.89 -9.95
C TYR A 97 2.76 2.19 -9.57
N LEU A 98 2.50 2.58 -8.33
CA LEU A 98 1.15 2.88 -7.86
C LEU A 98 0.54 4.15 -8.48
N LEU A 99 1.30 4.95 -9.24
CA LEU A 99 0.77 6.05 -10.05
C LEU A 99 -0.02 5.55 -11.27
N TYR A 100 0.15 4.29 -11.67
CA TYR A 100 -0.56 3.71 -12.81
C TYR A 100 -1.86 3.04 -12.33
N PRO A 101 -3.04 3.45 -12.84
CA PRO A 101 -4.34 2.96 -12.35
C PRO A 101 -4.46 1.43 -12.30
N LYS A 102 -3.97 0.73 -13.32
CA LYS A 102 -3.99 -0.74 -13.37
C LYS A 102 -3.16 -1.37 -12.26
N TYR A 103 -1.97 -0.81 -11.99
CA TYR A 103 -1.06 -1.33 -10.97
C TYR A 103 -1.61 -1.06 -9.58
N PHE A 104 -2.14 0.15 -9.40
CA PHE A 104 -2.83 0.54 -8.20
C PHE A 104 -4.03 -0.36 -7.90
N HIS A 105 -4.85 -0.67 -8.92
CA HIS A 105 -5.98 -1.58 -8.76
C HIS A 105 -5.53 -2.97 -8.26
N MET A 106 -4.46 -3.53 -8.83
CA MET A 106 -3.90 -4.82 -8.37
C MET A 106 -3.46 -4.76 -6.91
N TYR A 107 -2.80 -3.70 -6.51
CA TYR A 107 -2.37 -3.48 -5.14
C TYR A 107 -3.56 -3.39 -4.17
N GLU A 108 -4.59 -2.60 -4.51
CA GLU A 108 -5.80 -2.49 -3.70
C GLU A 108 -6.61 -3.79 -3.64
N THR A 109 -6.65 -4.51 -4.74
CA THR A 109 -7.30 -5.82 -4.76
C THR A 109 -6.60 -6.77 -3.78
N GLY A 110 -5.27 -6.78 -3.74
CA GLY A 110 -4.51 -7.58 -2.78
C GLY A 110 -4.74 -7.17 -1.33
N ARG A 111 -4.81 -5.86 -1.08
CA ARG A 111 -5.14 -5.31 0.23
C ARG A 111 -6.53 -5.74 0.71
N SER A 112 -7.53 -5.67 -0.16
CA SER A 112 -8.90 -6.08 0.15
C SER A 112 -9.03 -7.60 0.29
N ALA A 113 -8.32 -8.34 -0.53
CA ALA A 113 -8.34 -9.79 -0.57
C ALA A 113 -7.80 -10.41 0.73
N VAL A 114 -6.69 -9.89 1.27
CA VAL A 114 -6.14 -10.39 2.54
C VAL A 114 -7.08 -10.12 3.71
N VAL A 115 -7.82 -9.01 3.72
CA VAL A 115 -8.85 -8.72 4.73
C VAL A 115 -9.93 -9.79 4.72
N THR A 116 -10.46 -10.10 3.54
CA THR A 116 -11.49 -11.14 3.37
C THR A 116 -10.96 -12.51 3.76
N TYR A 117 -9.75 -12.85 3.34
CA TYR A 117 -9.09 -14.11 3.65
C TYR A 117 -8.90 -14.31 5.16
N LEU A 118 -8.47 -13.29 5.90
CA LEU A 118 -8.32 -13.37 7.36
C LEU A 118 -9.64 -13.58 8.08
N GLN A 119 -10.74 -13.04 7.56
CA GLN A 119 -12.08 -13.22 8.12
C GLN A 119 -12.68 -14.58 7.77
N SER A 120 -12.38 -15.11 6.60
CA SER A 120 -12.95 -16.34 6.06
C SER A 120 -11.94 -17.04 5.14
N PRO A 121 -10.98 -17.80 5.68
CA PRO A 121 -9.94 -18.46 4.87
C PRO A 121 -10.49 -19.38 3.78
N ASP A 122 -11.65 -19.97 3.99
CA ASP A 122 -12.32 -20.86 3.03
C ASP A 122 -12.88 -20.12 1.80
N SER A 123 -12.98 -18.80 1.84
CA SER A 123 -13.46 -17.99 0.70
C SER A 123 -12.42 -17.87 -0.43
N GLY A 124 -11.21 -18.40 -0.22
CA GLY A 124 -10.10 -18.24 -1.15
C GLY A 124 -9.40 -16.90 -1.00
N THR A 125 -8.35 -16.71 -1.78
CA THR A 125 -7.48 -15.52 -1.70
C THR A 125 -7.85 -14.43 -2.70
N GLY A 126 -8.79 -14.68 -3.65
CA GLY A 126 -9.12 -13.75 -4.73
C GLY A 126 -8.02 -13.56 -5.79
N ALA A 127 -6.94 -14.34 -5.71
CA ALA A 127 -5.79 -14.18 -6.60
C ALA A 127 -6.11 -14.58 -8.06
N VAL A 128 -7.00 -15.55 -8.27
CA VAL A 128 -7.43 -15.97 -9.61
C VAL A 128 -8.20 -14.86 -10.28
N GLU A 129 -9.18 -14.27 -9.62
CA GLU A 129 -10.00 -13.16 -10.08
C GLU A 129 -9.15 -11.92 -10.36
N ALA A 130 -8.19 -11.61 -9.47
CA ALA A 130 -7.25 -10.52 -9.66
C ALA A 130 -6.41 -10.74 -10.93
N MET A 131 -5.96 -11.97 -11.18
CA MET A 131 -5.18 -12.30 -12.38
C MET A 131 -6.04 -12.33 -13.65
N ASP A 132 -7.33 -12.63 -13.55
CA ASP A 132 -8.26 -12.50 -14.68
C ASP A 132 -8.37 -11.04 -15.11
N PHE A 133 -8.61 -10.12 -14.17
CA PHE A 133 -8.58 -8.68 -14.42
C PHE A 133 -7.23 -8.22 -14.97
N TRP A 134 -6.11 -8.70 -14.40
CA TRP A 134 -4.75 -8.32 -14.83
C TRP A 134 -4.51 -8.67 -16.30
N ASN A 135 -5.03 -9.81 -16.75
CA ASN A 135 -4.86 -10.32 -18.10
C ASN A 135 -5.94 -9.86 -19.09
N GLU A 136 -6.95 -9.09 -18.63
CA GLU A 136 -7.92 -8.51 -19.55
C GLU A 136 -7.24 -7.59 -20.57
N PRO A 137 -7.51 -7.76 -21.88
CA PRO A 137 -7.02 -6.83 -22.88
C PRO A 137 -7.50 -5.41 -22.57
N ALA A 138 -6.65 -4.42 -22.76
CA ALA A 138 -6.98 -3.01 -22.53
C ALA A 138 -8.25 -2.51 -23.27
N ALA A 139 -8.73 -3.26 -24.27
CA ALA A 139 -9.96 -2.99 -25.01
C ALA A 139 -11.22 -3.64 -24.38
N ALA A 140 -11.07 -4.55 -23.42
CA ALA A 140 -12.16 -5.23 -22.71
C ALA A 140 -12.52 -4.58 -21.37
N THR A 141 -11.67 -3.69 -20.84
CA THR A 141 -12.07 -2.84 -19.72
C THR A 141 -13.25 -1.99 -20.20
N PRO A 142 -14.45 -2.12 -19.57
CA PRO A 142 -15.56 -1.26 -19.91
C PRO A 142 -15.08 0.15 -19.74
N ASN A 143 -15.05 0.88 -20.86
CA ASN A 143 -14.77 2.28 -21.01
C ASN A 143 -14.43 2.95 -19.67
N HIS A 144 -13.21 2.71 -19.15
CA HIS A 144 -12.67 3.62 -18.19
C HIS A 144 -12.54 4.91 -19.00
N GLU A 145 -13.62 5.68 -19.05
CA GLU A 145 -13.52 7.11 -19.23
C GLU A 145 -12.26 7.45 -18.48
N LYS A 146 -11.26 8.00 -19.15
CA LYS A 146 -9.96 8.36 -18.55
C LYS A 146 -10.26 8.78 -17.14
N GLU A 147 -10.05 7.87 -16.18
CA GLU A 147 -10.30 8.18 -14.79
C GLU A 147 -9.27 9.25 -14.47
N PHE A 148 -9.76 10.48 -14.47
CA PHE A 148 -8.95 11.60 -14.04
C PHE A 148 -8.69 11.38 -12.57
N VAL A 149 -7.47 10.99 -12.24
CA VAL A 149 -7.01 10.97 -10.87
C VAL A 149 -6.50 12.37 -10.56
N ALA A 150 -7.16 13.05 -9.65
CA ALA A 150 -6.62 14.30 -9.12
C ALA A 150 -5.49 13.96 -8.14
N VAL A 151 -4.33 14.55 -8.34
CA VAL A 151 -3.18 14.37 -7.45
C VAL A 151 -3.00 15.62 -6.61
N LEU A 152 -2.93 15.45 -5.30
CA LEU A 152 -2.66 16.47 -4.31
C LEU A 152 -1.23 16.33 -3.79
N PHE A 153 -0.51 17.43 -3.73
CA PHE A 153 0.72 17.56 -2.98
C PHE A 153 0.53 18.65 -1.92
N THR A 154 0.90 18.34 -0.69
CA THR A 154 1.01 19.32 0.40
C THR A 154 2.47 19.48 0.79
N ASP A 155 2.81 20.65 1.33
CA ASP A 155 4.16 20.95 1.82
C ASP A 155 4.09 22.01 2.93
N ILE A 156 5.00 21.97 3.90
CA ILE A 156 5.07 22.95 4.97
C ILE A 156 6.03 24.05 4.59
N VAL A 157 5.49 25.24 4.35
CA VAL A 157 6.30 26.41 4.01
C VAL A 157 7.30 26.73 5.14
N GLY A 158 8.58 26.72 4.78
CA GLY A 158 9.65 27.07 5.72
C GLY A 158 10.00 25.96 6.72
N SER A 159 9.67 24.69 6.46
CA SER A 159 10.00 23.55 7.31
C SER A 159 11.47 23.48 7.68
N THR A 160 12.37 23.70 6.72
CA THR A 160 13.83 23.74 6.94
C THR A 160 14.24 24.88 7.89
N VAL A 161 13.65 26.08 7.73
CA VAL A 161 13.94 27.22 8.62
C VAL A 161 13.41 26.95 10.02
N LEU A 162 12.21 26.35 10.13
CA LEU A 162 11.62 25.98 11.41
C LEU A 162 12.52 25.02 12.17
N THR A 163 13.07 24.02 11.50
CA THR A 163 14.01 23.05 12.08
C THR A 163 15.29 23.75 12.58
N GLN A 164 15.83 24.69 11.79
CA GLN A 164 17.04 25.44 12.15
C GLN A 164 16.82 26.39 13.33
N GLU A 165 15.68 27.05 13.43
CA GLU A 165 15.39 28.05 14.46
C GLU A 165 14.81 27.47 15.74
N ARG A 166 13.99 26.42 15.65
CA ARG A 166 13.24 25.85 16.79
C ARG A 166 13.67 24.47 17.21
N GLY A 167 14.56 23.82 16.44
CA GLY A 167 15.04 22.45 16.65
C GLY A 167 14.10 21.38 16.11
N ASP A 168 14.60 20.15 16.06
CA ASP A 168 13.91 18.99 15.45
C ASP A 168 12.58 18.67 16.15
N ASP A 169 12.53 18.71 17.49
CA ASP A 169 11.32 18.37 18.24
C ASP A 169 10.15 19.32 17.91
N ALA A 170 10.43 20.62 17.82
CA ALA A 170 9.40 21.60 17.47
C ALA A 170 8.95 21.48 16.01
N ALA A 171 9.86 21.18 15.09
CA ALA A 171 9.56 20.93 13.70
C ALA A 171 8.71 19.67 13.53
N GLN A 172 9.02 18.59 14.25
CA GLN A 172 8.22 17.34 14.22
C GLN A 172 6.80 17.55 14.72
N LEU A 173 6.57 18.37 15.75
CA LEU A 173 5.21 18.67 16.22
C LEU A 173 4.36 19.35 15.11
N VAL A 174 4.96 20.25 14.35
CA VAL A 174 4.26 20.90 13.22
C VAL A 174 3.99 19.91 12.09
N VAL A 175 4.95 19.04 11.77
CA VAL A 175 4.78 17.98 10.77
C VAL A 175 3.66 17.02 11.18
N HIS A 176 3.62 16.59 12.44
CA HIS A 176 2.54 15.73 12.94
C HIS A 176 1.16 16.40 12.83
N ALA A 177 1.04 17.65 13.29
CA ALA A 177 -0.20 18.39 13.20
C ALA A 177 -0.67 18.57 11.75
N HIS A 178 0.25 18.91 10.82
CA HIS A 178 -0.05 18.97 9.40
C HIS A 178 -0.56 17.63 8.86
N ASN A 179 0.13 16.54 9.18
CA ASN A 179 -0.23 15.20 8.71
C ASN A 179 -1.61 14.76 9.21
N ASP A 180 -1.93 15.05 10.47
CA ASP A 180 -3.24 14.73 11.05
C ASP A 180 -4.35 15.51 10.33
N ILE A 181 -4.18 16.82 10.10
CA ILE A 181 -5.13 17.65 9.35
C ILE A 181 -5.35 17.12 7.94
N VAL A 182 -4.26 16.80 7.23
CA VAL A 182 -4.34 16.27 5.86
C VAL A 182 -5.04 14.92 5.84
N ARG A 183 -4.69 13.99 6.73
CA ARG A 183 -5.31 12.66 6.78
C ARG A 183 -6.79 12.70 7.13
N ASP A 184 -7.19 13.58 8.05
CA ASP A 184 -8.60 13.80 8.39
C ASP A 184 -9.38 14.30 7.17
N ALA A 185 -8.85 15.28 6.44
CA ALA A 185 -9.44 15.79 5.22
C ALA A 185 -9.51 14.73 4.11
N LEU A 186 -8.44 13.94 3.91
CA LEU A 186 -8.43 12.83 2.96
C LEU A 186 -9.52 11.81 3.29
N SER A 187 -9.62 11.40 4.58
CA SER A 187 -10.62 10.45 5.05
C SER A 187 -12.05 10.94 4.81
N LEU A 188 -12.30 12.24 5.06
CA LEU A 188 -13.63 12.84 4.92
C LEU A 188 -14.07 12.98 3.45
N HIS A 189 -13.13 13.27 2.54
CA HIS A 189 -13.42 13.56 1.14
C HIS A 189 -13.03 12.44 0.17
N GLY A 190 -12.75 11.22 0.68
CA GLY A 190 -12.45 10.05 -0.15
C GLY A 190 -11.11 10.17 -0.88
N GLY A 191 -10.19 10.95 -0.33
CA GLY A 191 -8.80 11.02 -0.75
C GLY A 191 -7.98 9.91 -0.16
N ARG A 192 -6.85 9.62 -0.80
CA ARG A 192 -5.94 8.58 -0.37
C ARG A 192 -4.50 9.09 -0.33
N GLU A 193 -3.86 8.93 0.81
CA GLU A 193 -2.41 9.14 0.93
C GLU A 193 -1.66 8.08 0.12
N ILE A 194 -0.75 8.53 -0.74
CA ILE A 194 0.13 7.68 -1.54
C ILE A 194 1.52 7.64 -0.94
N LYS A 195 2.02 8.81 -0.51
CA LYS A 195 3.38 8.94 -0.02
C LYS A 195 3.50 10.08 0.97
N HIS A 196 4.27 9.84 2.02
CA HIS A 196 4.76 10.87 2.94
C HIS A 196 6.16 11.33 2.48
N THR A 197 6.34 12.64 2.29
CA THR A 197 7.60 13.21 1.76
C THR A 197 8.48 13.84 2.84
N GLY A 198 8.21 13.56 4.10
CA GLY A 198 8.89 14.15 5.25
C GLY A 198 8.09 15.28 5.87
N ASP A 199 7.96 16.39 5.18
CA ASP A 199 7.17 17.58 5.58
C ASP A 199 5.91 17.80 4.75
N GLY A 200 5.58 16.86 3.84
CA GLY A 200 4.39 16.91 3.01
C GLY A 200 3.78 15.54 2.74
N ILE A 201 2.62 15.54 2.12
CA ILE A 201 1.87 14.35 1.73
C ILE A 201 1.51 14.43 0.26
N MET A 202 1.73 13.32 -0.47
CA MET A 202 1.17 13.10 -1.78
C MET A 202 -0.07 12.22 -1.63
N ALA A 203 -1.20 12.68 -2.19
CA ALA A 203 -2.47 11.98 -2.14
C ALA A 203 -3.18 11.99 -3.50
N THR A 204 -4.12 11.07 -3.69
CA THR A 204 -4.95 10.97 -4.89
C THR A 204 -6.42 10.96 -4.54
N PHE A 205 -7.24 11.43 -5.49
CA PHE A 205 -8.70 11.36 -5.44
C PHE A 205 -9.24 10.85 -6.78
N SER A 206 -10.25 10.01 -6.72
CA SER A 206 -10.94 9.50 -7.91
C SER A 206 -11.83 10.55 -8.59
N GLN A 207 -12.16 11.66 -7.88
CA GLN A 207 -12.98 12.74 -8.40
C GLN A 207 -12.33 14.10 -8.13
N ILE A 208 -12.34 14.96 -9.13
CA ILE A 208 -11.76 16.31 -9.03
C ILE A 208 -12.49 17.15 -7.97
N THR A 209 -13.81 17.03 -7.89
CA THR A 209 -14.62 17.73 -6.89
C THR A 209 -14.21 17.37 -5.47
N SER A 210 -14.06 16.09 -5.19
CA SER A 210 -13.58 15.59 -3.90
C SER A 210 -12.17 16.09 -3.57
N ALA A 211 -11.29 16.19 -4.57
CA ALA A 211 -9.96 16.75 -4.36
C ALA A 211 -10.03 18.24 -3.99
N VAL A 212 -10.89 19.02 -4.65
CA VAL A 212 -11.09 20.46 -4.33
C VAL A 212 -11.66 20.63 -2.92
N ASP A 213 -12.68 19.84 -2.56
CA ASP A 213 -13.27 19.87 -1.22
C ASP A 213 -12.26 19.48 -0.14
N GLY A 214 -11.43 18.46 -0.41
CA GLY A 214 -10.33 18.03 0.47
C GLY A 214 -9.28 19.14 0.66
N VAL A 215 -8.87 19.81 -0.41
CA VAL A 215 -7.93 20.93 -0.33
C VAL A 215 -8.50 22.10 0.49
N ILE A 216 -9.78 22.42 0.32
CA ILE A 216 -10.45 23.47 1.10
C ILE A 216 -10.50 23.09 2.59
N ALA A 217 -10.69 21.82 2.91
CA ALA A 217 -10.74 21.34 4.29
C ALA A 217 -9.36 21.35 4.98
N ILE A 218 -8.26 21.28 4.22
CA ILE A 218 -6.89 21.36 4.72
C ILE A 218 -6.49 22.79 5.08
N GLN A 219 -7.06 23.80 4.41
CA GLN A 219 -6.75 25.24 4.63
C GLN A 219 -7.40 25.79 5.89
#